data_7d4ba1fe15ffcf1800fa9e92751024af
#
_entry.id   7d4ba1fe15ffcf1800fa9e92751024af
#
_cell.length_a   1.000
_cell.length_b   1.000
_cell.length_c   1.000
_cell.angle_alpha   90.00
_cell.angle_beta   90.00
_cell.angle_gamma   90.00
#
_symmetry.space_group_name_H-M   'P 1'
#
loop_
_entity.id
_entity.type
_entity.pdbx_description
1 polymer ?
#
loop_
_entity_poly.entity_id
_entity_poly.type
_entity_poly.pdbx_seq_one_letter_code
_entity_poly.pdbx_strand_id
1 'polypeptide(L)'
;MLKHTGNGSRTVVLWGAPLVGIALILAFILSLAILPRSVKGAESPAQGHVRGGGTTIIEGGTGSAGGFVPVLTTVAFHAESAGGRITGSFECLARAPRAATGAASAEFTTNAMYVTGQISGARISGDTATLSGVATITGLGAGTGVPFTFVVRKGGPGATAVLTTEGDIRLVFNEVLVEGSFEID
;
A
#
# COMPACT_ATOMS: atom_id res chain seq x y z
N MET A 1 54.06 10.91 43.99
CA MET A 1 54.51 10.16 45.17
C MET A 1 53.97 8.74 45.06
N LEU A 2 54.92 7.76 45.00
CA LEU A 2 54.80 6.30 45.19
C LEU A 2 53.83 5.55 44.29
N LYS A 3 54.27 4.78 43.24
CA LYS A 3 54.97 3.49 43.20
C LYS A 3 54.27 2.37 43.98
N HIS A 4 53.71 1.36 43.28
CA HIS A 4 54.13 -0.01 43.47
C HIS A 4 53.76 -0.96 42.31
N THR A 5 54.76 -1.63 41.85
CA THR A 5 54.92 -2.78 41.01
C THR A 5 54.38 -4.06 41.64
N GLY A 6 53.84 -4.99 40.85
CA GLY A 6 53.54 -6.35 41.25
C GLY A 6 53.56 -7.28 40.05
N ASN A 7 54.70 -7.86 39.80
CA ASN A 7 55.04 -8.90 38.84
C ASN A 7 54.58 -10.25 39.41
N GLY A 8 53.98 -11.11 38.62
CA GLY A 8 53.58 -12.44 39.02
C GLY A 8 53.39 -13.37 37.81
N SER A 9 54.53 -13.89 37.35
CA SER A 9 54.59 -15.05 36.43
C SER A 9 53.94 -16.27 37.06
N ARG A 10 53.07 -16.97 36.34
CA ARG A 10 52.78 -18.40 36.60
C ARG A 10 52.56 -19.16 35.31
N THR A 11 53.51 -20.01 35.13
CA THR A 11 53.70 -21.29 34.45
C THR A 11 52.48 -21.89 33.74
N VAL A 12 52.72 -22.15 32.45
CA VAL A 12 51.92 -22.95 31.53
C VAL A 12 51.97 -24.42 31.92
N VAL A 13 50.84 -25.08 32.07
CA VAL A 13 50.71 -26.53 32.02
C VAL A 13 49.88 -26.90 30.80
N LEU A 14 50.53 -27.44 29.80
CA LEU A 14 49.90 -28.10 28.65
C LEU A 14 49.31 -29.44 29.10
N TRP A 15 48.03 -29.57 28.98
CA TRP A 15 47.36 -30.89 28.94
C TRP A 15 46.69 -31.05 27.58
N GLY A 16 47.28 -31.95 26.81
CA GLY A 16 46.73 -32.42 25.57
C GLY A 16 45.57 -33.38 25.85
N ALA A 17 44.43 -33.16 25.22
CA ALA A 17 43.35 -34.11 25.13
C ALA A 17 42.56 -33.90 23.78
N PRO A 18 41.91 -34.90 23.25
CA PRO A 18 41.90 -35.23 21.83
C PRO A 18 40.86 -34.43 21.01
N LEU A 19 41.34 -33.83 19.92
CA LEU A 19 40.59 -33.05 18.94
C LEU A 19 39.68 -33.88 18.02
N VAL A 20 39.44 -35.16 18.29
CA VAL A 20 38.68 -36.03 17.38
C VAL A 20 37.16 -36.00 17.64
N GLY A 21 36.69 -35.55 18.81
CA GLY A 21 35.25 -35.51 19.14
C GLY A 21 34.47 -34.31 18.62
N ILE A 22 35.15 -33.21 18.32
CA ILE A 22 34.49 -31.92 17.99
C ILE A 22 34.13 -31.83 16.51
N ALA A 23 34.87 -32.52 15.63
CA ALA A 23 34.59 -32.47 14.18
C ALA A 23 33.30 -33.15 13.76
N LEU A 24 32.83 -34.18 14.45
CA LEU A 24 31.58 -34.90 14.15
C LEU A 24 30.32 -34.15 14.60
N ILE A 25 30.42 -33.37 15.67
CA ILE A 25 29.27 -32.56 16.17
C ILE A 25 29.07 -31.33 15.29
N LEU A 26 30.12 -30.71 14.77
CA LEU A 26 30.02 -29.58 13.85
C LEU A 26 29.44 -29.96 12.48
N ALA A 27 29.68 -31.16 11.98
CA ALA A 27 29.10 -31.66 10.74
C ALA A 27 27.59 -31.91 10.87
N PHE A 28 27.09 -32.30 12.05
CA PHE A 28 25.66 -32.53 12.27
C PHE A 28 24.88 -31.23 12.47
N ILE A 29 25.50 -30.20 13.03
CA ILE A 29 24.86 -28.87 13.21
C ILE A 29 24.77 -28.13 11.86
N LEU A 30 25.72 -28.32 10.95
CA LEU A 30 25.71 -27.69 9.64
C LEU A 30 24.70 -28.33 8.68
N SER A 31 24.32 -29.59 8.90
CA SER A 31 23.29 -30.27 8.09
C SER A 31 21.84 -29.88 8.46
N LEU A 32 21.61 -29.28 9.62
CA LEU A 32 20.27 -28.87 10.06
C LEU A 32 19.90 -27.44 9.63
N ALA A 33 20.84 -26.68 9.05
CA ALA A 33 20.64 -25.30 8.65
C ALA A 33 20.16 -25.11 7.21
N ILE A 34 19.99 -26.21 6.44
CA ILE A 34 19.46 -26.17 5.08
C ILE A 34 18.06 -26.83 5.05
N LEU A 35 17.20 -26.44 5.98
CA LEU A 35 15.77 -26.53 5.71
C LEU A 35 15.46 -25.44 4.69
N PRO A 36 14.90 -25.78 3.52
CA PRO A 36 14.42 -24.75 2.63
C PRO A 36 13.38 -23.95 3.42
N ARG A 37 13.75 -22.71 3.77
CA ARG A 37 12.74 -21.74 4.16
C ARG A 37 11.74 -21.77 3.02
N SER A 38 10.51 -22.25 3.29
CA SER A 38 9.40 -22.02 2.40
C SER A 38 9.39 -20.53 2.11
N VAL A 39 9.91 -20.17 0.96
CA VAL A 39 9.71 -18.86 0.37
C VAL A 39 8.21 -18.79 0.27
N LYS A 40 7.60 -18.00 1.16
CA LYS A 40 6.19 -17.65 1.09
C LYS A 40 5.99 -17.24 -0.35
N GLY A 41 5.25 -18.05 -1.10
CA GLY A 41 5.24 -18.01 -2.55
C GLY A 41 5.14 -16.58 -3.01
N ALA A 42 6.01 -16.18 -3.93
CA ALA A 42 5.83 -14.94 -4.66
C ALA A 42 4.42 -15.03 -5.24
N GLU A 43 3.49 -14.26 -4.70
CA GLU A 43 2.14 -14.16 -5.26
C GLU A 43 2.33 -13.79 -6.72
N SER A 44 1.97 -14.72 -7.60
CA SER A 44 2.01 -14.50 -9.04
C SER A 44 1.27 -13.19 -9.33
N PRO A 45 1.78 -12.32 -10.18
CA PRO A 45 1.02 -11.15 -10.61
C PRO A 45 -0.34 -11.63 -11.08
N ALA A 46 -1.40 -11.03 -10.57
CA ALA A 46 -2.76 -11.43 -10.84
C ALA A 46 -2.95 -11.55 -12.37
N GLN A 47 -3.23 -12.78 -12.84
CA GLN A 47 -3.75 -12.97 -14.19
C GLN A 47 -5.23 -12.64 -14.09
N GLY A 48 -5.58 -11.43 -14.50
CA GLY A 48 -6.95 -10.96 -14.40
C GLY A 48 -7.06 -9.51 -14.79
N HIS A 49 -8.26 -9.03 -14.88
CA HIS A 49 -8.52 -7.62 -15.05
C HIS A 49 -9.33 -7.07 -13.88
N VAL A 50 -9.05 -5.83 -13.55
CA VAL A 50 -9.76 -5.07 -12.54
C VAL A 50 -10.27 -3.81 -13.22
N ARG A 51 -11.57 -3.57 -13.16
CA ARG A 51 -12.17 -2.39 -13.78
C ARG A 51 -13.36 -1.91 -12.97
N GLY A 52 -13.71 -0.69 -13.18
CA GLY A 52 -14.89 -0.13 -12.57
C GLY A 52 -15.01 1.35 -12.78
N GLY A 53 -16.14 1.85 -12.37
CA GLY A 53 -16.45 3.27 -12.39
C GLY A 53 -17.80 3.56 -11.78
N GLY A 54 -17.97 4.81 -11.42
CA GLY A 54 -19.20 5.26 -10.81
C GLY A 54 -19.03 6.50 -9.96
N THR A 55 -20.06 6.75 -9.17
CA THR A 55 -20.07 7.84 -8.20
C THR A 55 -19.87 7.26 -6.81
N THR A 56 -18.92 7.80 -6.06
CA THR A 56 -18.69 7.47 -4.67
C THR A 56 -18.93 8.68 -3.77
N ILE A 57 -19.12 8.42 -2.49
CA ILE A 57 -19.14 9.45 -1.44
C ILE A 57 -17.98 9.20 -0.49
N ILE A 58 -17.24 10.26 -0.15
CA ILE A 58 -16.17 10.18 0.85
C ILE A 58 -16.80 10.20 2.24
N GLU A 59 -16.59 9.12 3.00
CA GLU A 59 -17.09 8.98 4.37
C GLU A 59 -16.05 9.29 5.45
N GLY A 60 -14.78 9.42 5.07
CA GLY A 60 -13.70 9.69 6.01
C GLY A 60 -12.34 9.73 5.37
N GLY A 61 -11.33 10.04 6.17
CA GLY A 61 -9.94 10.13 5.73
C GLY A 61 -9.27 11.45 6.12
N THR A 62 -8.15 11.74 5.47
CA THR A 62 -7.40 12.96 5.69
C THR A 62 -8.19 14.16 5.15
N GLY A 63 -8.40 15.18 5.97
CA GLY A 63 -9.11 16.41 5.57
C GLY A 63 -10.54 16.51 6.08
N SER A 64 -11.05 15.51 6.78
CA SER A 64 -12.34 15.58 7.49
C SER A 64 -12.28 16.37 8.82
N ALA A 65 -11.27 17.24 8.97
CA ALA A 65 -11.12 18.03 10.19
C ALA A 65 -12.28 19.00 10.37
N GLY A 66 -13.16 18.71 11.34
CA GLY A 66 -14.09 19.69 11.87
C GLY A 66 -15.53 19.66 11.38
N GLY A 67 -15.94 18.66 10.66
CA GLY A 67 -17.33 18.46 10.22
C GLY A 67 -17.41 17.61 8.98
N PHE A 68 -18.41 16.77 8.90
CA PHE A 68 -18.67 15.99 7.69
C PHE A 68 -19.12 16.94 6.57
N VAL A 69 -18.24 17.21 5.64
CA VAL A 69 -18.60 17.83 4.37
C VAL A 69 -18.65 16.69 3.36
N PRO A 70 -19.82 16.29 2.87
CA PRO A 70 -19.91 15.24 1.88
C PRO A 70 -19.16 15.68 0.62
N VAL A 71 -18.28 14.83 0.12
CA VAL A 71 -17.58 15.02 -1.16
C VAL A 71 -18.00 13.89 -2.06
N LEU A 72 -18.58 14.24 -3.22
CA LEU A 72 -18.89 13.27 -4.25
C LEU A 72 -17.70 13.09 -5.17
N THR A 73 -17.37 11.84 -5.44
CA THR A 73 -16.26 11.50 -6.31
C THR A 73 -16.80 10.72 -7.51
N THR A 74 -16.39 11.11 -8.70
CA THR A 74 -16.58 10.28 -9.90
C THR A 74 -15.26 9.56 -10.16
N VAL A 75 -15.29 8.24 -10.18
CA VAL A 75 -14.10 7.40 -10.37
C VAL A 75 -14.27 6.52 -11.60
N ALA A 76 -13.18 6.31 -12.33
CA ALA A 76 -13.07 5.33 -13.40
C ALA A 76 -11.67 4.72 -13.40
N PHE A 77 -11.58 3.41 -13.56
CA PHE A 77 -10.29 2.72 -13.62
C PHE A 77 -10.37 1.42 -14.40
N HIS A 78 -9.25 1.03 -14.97
CA HIS A 78 -9.03 -0.32 -15.48
C HIS A 78 -7.57 -0.71 -15.27
N ALA A 79 -7.32 -1.99 -15.03
CA ALA A 79 -5.99 -2.58 -14.96
C ALA A 79 -6.04 -3.97 -15.58
N GLU A 80 -5.07 -4.27 -16.43
CA GLU A 80 -4.94 -5.53 -17.15
C GLU A 80 -3.55 -6.12 -16.95
N SER A 81 -3.49 -7.44 -16.85
CA SER A 81 -2.23 -8.19 -16.84
C SER A 81 -1.99 -8.82 -18.20
N ALA A 82 -0.94 -8.41 -18.90
CA ALA A 82 -0.52 -8.98 -20.15
C ALA A 82 0.98 -9.29 -20.11
N GLY A 83 1.35 -10.58 -20.36
CA GLY A 83 2.75 -11.01 -20.38
C GLY A 83 3.51 -10.76 -19.05
N GLY A 84 2.82 -10.83 -17.91
CA GLY A 84 3.42 -10.56 -16.60
C GLY A 84 3.60 -9.06 -16.27
N ARG A 85 3.11 -8.18 -17.12
CA ARG A 85 3.14 -6.73 -16.93
C ARG A 85 1.73 -6.23 -16.65
N ILE A 86 1.60 -5.37 -15.65
CA ILE A 86 0.35 -4.67 -15.33
C ILE A 86 0.37 -3.32 -16.03
N THR A 87 -0.74 -3.00 -16.72
CA THR A 87 -0.99 -1.69 -17.33
C THR A 87 -2.42 -1.28 -17.06
N GLY A 88 -2.66 0.01 -16.99
CA GLY A 88 -4.01 0.53 -16.76
C GLY A 88 -4.04 2.02 -16.50
N SER A 89 -5.24 2.55 -16.34
CA SER A 89 -5.48 3.94 -16.02
C SER A 89 -6.40 4.11 -14.83
N PHE A 90 -6.29 5.26 -14.20
CA PHE A 90 -7.10 5.69 -13.06
C PHE A 90 -7.49 7.15 -13.23
N GLU A 91 -8.76 7.46 -13.02
CA GLU A 91 -9.28 8.82 -12.96
C GLU A 91 -10.20 8.98 -11.77
N CYS A 92 -10.09 10.10 -11.08
CA CYS A 92 -10.93 10.46 -9.95
C CYS A 92 -11.14 11.96 -9.91
N LEU A 93 -12.41 12.40 -9.92
CA LEU A 93 -12.81 13.79 -9.78
C LEU A 93 -13.61 13.96 -8.50
N ALA A 94 -13.04 14.59 -7.50
CA ALA A 94 -13.71 14.93 -6.25
C ALA A 94 -14.37 16.31 -6.32
N ARG A 95 -15.66 16.37 -6.02
CA ARG A 95 -16.47 17.59 -6.00
C ARG A 95 -16.97 17.88 -4.59
N ALA A 96 -16.62 19.05 -4.09
CA ALA A 96 -17.14 19.55 -2.83
C ALA A 96 -18.45 20.34 -3.06
N PRO A 97 -19.33 20.38 -2.06
CA PRO A 97 -20.52 21.22 -2.14
C PRO A 97 -20.11 22.68 -2.14
N ARG A 98 -20.78 23.48 -2.95
CA ARG A 98 -20.73 24.92 -2.82
C ARG A 98 -21.39 25.29 -1.50
N ALA A 99 -20.72 26.08 -0.67
CA ALA A 99 -21.31 26.60 0.54
C ALA A 99 -22.55 27.45 0.19
N ALA A 100 -23.73 26.85 0.35
CA ALA A 100 -24.99 27.53 0.15
C ALA A 100 -25.54 27.93 1.51
N THR A 101 -25.59 29.21 1.79
CA THR A 101 -26.33 29.74 2.92
C THR A 101 -27.85 29.57 2.65
N GLY A 102 -28.45 28.65 3.41
CA GLY A 102 -29.94 28.52 3.46
C GLY A 102 -30.60 27.66 2.38
N ALA A 103 -29.85 26.88 1.61
CA ALA A 103 -30.46 25.96 0.63
C ALA A 103 -30.71 24.59 1.24
N ALA A 104 -31.88 24.00 0.90
CA ALA A 104 -32.25 22.63 1.29
C ALA A 104 -31.49 21.55 0.49
N SER A 105 -30.75 21.94 -0.55
CA SER A 105 -29.96 21.05 -1.41
C SER A 105 -28.53 21.61 -1.58
N ALA A 106 -27.53 20.73 -1.57
CA ALA A 106 -26.17 21.09 -1.87
C ALA A 106 -25.86 20.89 -3.36
N GLU A 107 -25.27 21.89 -3.99
CA GLU A 107 -24.75 21.77 -5.36
C GLU A 107 -23.27 21.38 -5.28
N PHE A 108 -22.90 20.22 -5.82
CA PHE A 108 -21.53 19.74 -5.88
C PHE A 108 -20.82 20.27 -7.13
N THR A 109 -20.50 21.56 -7.10
CA THR A 109 -19.96 22.28 -8.26
C THR A 109 -18.48 22.67 -8.11
N THR A 110 -17.90 22.55 -6.92
CA THR A 110 -16.50 22.91 -6.66
C THR A 110 -15.61 21.71 -6.90
N ASN A 111 -14.77 21.74 -7.94
CA ASN A 111 -13.75 20.72 -8.15
C ASN A 111 -12.68 20.87 -7.07
N ALA A 112 -12.65 19.95 -6.11
CA ALA A 112 -11.71 19.97 -4.99
C ALA A 112 -10.39 19.30 -5.35
N MET A 113 -10.45 18.21 -6.15
CA MET A 113 -9.28 17.44 -6.55
C MET A 113 -9.59 16.69 -7.84
N TYR A 114 -8.63 16.65 -8.76
CA TYR A 114 -8.67 15.78 -9.92
C TYR A 114 -7.38 15.00 -10.05
N VAL A 115 -7.51 13.69 -10.19
CA VAL A 115 -6.41 12.73 -10.28
C VAL A 115 -6.49 12.01 -11.60
N THR A 116 -5.39 12.01 -12.35
CA THR A 116 -5.20 11.15 -13.53
C THR A 116 -3.96 10.31 -13.31
N GLY A 117 -4.10 8.98 -13.32
CA GLY A 117 -3.04 8.05 -12.96
C GLY A 117 -2.79 6.97 -13.98
N GLN A 118 -1.55 6.49 -14.01
CA GLN A 118 -1.15 5.28 -14.73
C GLN A 118 -0.95 4.16 -13.70
N ILE A 119 -1.68 3.05 -13.88
CA ILE A 119 -1.55 1.86 -13.05
C ILE A 119 -0.40 1.02 -13.59
N SER A 120 0.51 0.64 -12.71
CA SER A 120 1.66 -0.22 -13.02
C SER A 120 1.77 -1.43 -12.09
N GLY A 121 0.91 -1.52 -11.09
CA GLY A 121 0.82 -2.64 -10.17
C GLY A 121 -0.62 -2.98 -9.82
N ALA A 122 -0.91 -4.28 -9.70
CA ALA A 122 -2.19 -4.80 -9.23
C ALA A 122 -1.98 -6.04 -8.38
N ARG A 123 -2.74 -6.18 -7.31
CA ARG A 123 -2.80 -7.37 -6.47
C ARG A 123 -4.26 -7.67 -6.17
N ILE A 124 -4.67 -8.90 -6.39
CA ILE A 124 -6.03 -9.38 -6.09
C ILE A 124 -5.96 -10.35 -4.92
N SER A 125 -6.86 -10.18 -3.97
CA SER A 125 -7.03 -11.08 -2.82
C SER A 125 -8.52 -11.25 -2.53
N GLY A 126 -9.11 -12.35 -2.98
CA GLY A 126 -10.56 -12.57 -2.91
C GLY A 126 -11.31 -11.48 -3.67
N ASP A 127 -12.25 -10.83 -2.99
CA ASP A 127 -13.07 -9.75 -3.56
C ASP A 127 -12.40 -8.36 -3.52
N THR A 128 -11.13 -8.29 -3.19
CA THR A 128 -10.42 -7.01 -3.04
C THR A 128 -9.26 -6.93 -4.02
N ALA A 129 -9.15 -5.81 -4.71
CA ALA A 129 -8.00 -5.47 -5.53
C ALA A 129 -7.28 -4.25 -4.97
N THR A 130 -5.95 -4.30 -4.98
CA THR A 130 -5.07 -3.17 -4.69
C THR A 130 -4.36 -2.79 -5.97
N LEU A 131 -4.63 -1.61 -6.46
CA LEU A 131 -4.01 -1.01 -7.64
C LEU A 131 -2.99 0.03 -7.19
N SER A 132 -1.85 0.12 -7.86
CA SER A 132 -0.81 1.10 -7.55
C SER A 132 -0.21 1.69 -8.82
N GLY A 133 0.30 2.91 -8.70
CA GLY A 133 0.88 3.60 -9.82
C GLY A 133 1.34 5.01 -9.48
N VAL A 134 1.44 5.85 -10.51
CA VAL A 134 1.77 7.27 -10.37
C VAL A 134 0.72 8.13 -11.04
N ALA A 135 0.47 9.30 -10.49
CA ALA A 135 -0.59 10.19 -10.92
C ALA A 135 -0.10 11.64 -11.09
N THR A 136 -0.87 12.39 -11.87
CA THR A 136 -0.89 13.86 -11.84
C THR A 136 -2.14 14.29 -11.10
N ILE A 137 -1.99 15.18 -10.15
CA ILE A 137 -3.04 15.67 -9.27
C ILE A 137 -3.15 17.18 -9.42
N THR A 138 -4.37 17.68 -9.54
CA THR A 138 -4.68 19.12 -9.46
C THR A 138 -5.67 19.36 -8.31
N GLY A 139 -5.63 20.56 -7.73
CA GLY A 139 -6.40 20.89 -6.53
C GLY A 139 -5.70 20.43 -5.25
N LEU A 140 -6.43 19.75 -4.37
CA LEU A 140 -5.89 19.25 -3.10
C LEU A 140 -4.79 18.21 -3.35
N GLY A 141 -3.61 18.42 -2.79
CA GLY A 141 -2.46 17.53 -2.97
C GLY A 141 -1.85 17.59 -4.37
N ALA A 142 -1.96 18.72 -5.07
CA ALA A 142 -1.45 18.92 -6.43
C ALA A 142 0.00 18.50 -6.60
N GLY A 143 0.31 17.82 -7.70
CA GLY A 143 1.66 17.33 -8.02
C GLY A 143 1.67 16.46 -9.27
N THR A 144 2.87 16.16 -9.77
CA THR A 144 3.11 15.25 -10.89
C THR A 144 3.99 14.08 -10.43
N GLY A 145 3.75 12.88 -10.95
CA GLY A 145 4.49 11.69 -10.54
C GLY A 145 4.20 11.26 -9.10
N VAL A 146 3.05 11.66 -8.57
CA VAL A 146 2.63 11.34 -7.19
C VAL A 146 2.29 9.86 -7.11
N PRO A 147 2.94 9.07 -6.24
CA PRO A 147 2.56 7.69 -6.01
C PRO A 147 1.14 7.61 -5.46
N PHE A 148 0.38 6.63 -5.94
CA PHE A 148 -0.95 6.36 -5.40
C PHE A 148 -1.20 4.87 -5.22
N THR A 149 -2.12 4.56 -4.30
CA THR A 149 -2.71 3.24 -4.11
C THR A 149 -4.22 3.39 -4.09
N PHE A 150 -4.91 2.53 -4.83
CA PHE A 150 -6.35 2.48 -4.87
C PHE A 150 -6.82 1.05 -4.53
N VAL A 151 -7.46 0.91 -3.39
CA VAL A 151 -7.98 -0.38 -2.92
C VAL A 151 -9.48 -0.40 -3.16
N VAL A 152 -9.97 -1.40 -3.89
CA VAL A 152 -11.40 -1.54 -4.18
C VAL A 152 -11.90 -2.90 -3.77
N ARG A 153 -13.12 -2.95 -3.29
CA ARG A 153 -13.87 -4.18 -3.07
C ARG A 153 -14.87 -4.38 -4.20
N LYS A 154 -14.90 -5.60 -4.79
CA LYS A 154 -15.85 -6.00 -5.83
C LYS A 154 -17.29 -5.78 -5.39
N GLY A 155 -18.10 -5.20 -6.27
CA GLY A 155 -19.54 -5.03 -6.01
C GLY A 155 -20.14 -3.80 -6.68
N GLY A 156 -21.45 -3.65 -6.48
CA GLY A 156 -22.22 -2.47 -6.84
C GLY A 156 -22.36 -1.47 -5.69
N PRO A 157 -23.45 -0.69 -5.61
CA PRO A 157 -23.68 0.26 -4.54
C PRO A 157 -23.49 -0.34 -3.15
N GLY A 158 -22.74 0.37 -2.29
CA GLY A 158 -22.26 -0.11 -0.98
C GLY A 158 -20.87 -0.73 -1.00
N ALA A 159 -20.28 -1.00 -2.16
CA ALA A 159 -18.89 -1.40 -2.27
C ALA A 159 -17.96 -0.28 -1.80
N THR A 160 -16.83 -0.65 -1.19
CA THR A 160 -15.90 0.31 -0.62
C THR A 160 -14.68 0.51 -1.50
N ALA A 161 -14.13 1.71 -1.47
CA ALA A 161 -12.85 2.04 -2.06
C ALA A 161 -12.03 2.91 -1.11
N VAL A 162 -10.70 2.83 -1.23
CA VAL A 162 -9.77 3.68 -0.50
C VAL A 162 -8.71 4.20 -1.47
N LEU A 163 -8.71 5.50 -1.69
CA LEU A 163 -7.64 6.17 -2.42
C LEU A 163 -6.61 6.73 -1.43
N THR A 164 -5.35 6.38 -1.63
CA THR A 164 -4.22 6.98 -0.92
C THR A 164 -3.28 7.63 -1.93
N THR A 165 -2.89 8.87 -1.69
CA THR A 165 -1.86 9.57 -2.47
C THR A 165 -0.69 9.96 -1.57
N GLU A 166 0.53 9.80 -2.06
CA GLU A 166 1.77 10.03 -1.31
C GLU A 166 2.64 11.10 -1.99
N GLY A 167 2.09 12.32 -2.06
CA GLY A 167 2.80 13.53 -2.49
C GLY A 167 3.53 14.21 -1.33
N ASP A 168 3.65 15.54 -1.37
CA ASP A 168 4.21 16.34 -0.27
C ASP A 168 3.45 16.12 1.04
N ILE A 169 2.17 15.82 0.94
CA ILE A 169 1.33 15.37 2.03
C ILE A 169 0.67 14.04 1.65
N ARG A 170 0.59 13.14 2.61
CA ARG A 170 -0.15 11.88 2.45
C ARG A 170 -1.63 12.14 2.68
N LEU A 171 -2.45 11.82 1.67
CA LEU A 171 -3.91 11.93 1.75
C LEU A 171 -4.53 10.54 1.66
N VAL A 172 -5.57 10.30 2.45
CA VAL A 172 -6.35 9.05 2.45
C VAL A 172 -7.83 9.40 2.36
N PHE A 173 -8.54 8.78 1.42
CA PHE A 173 -9.97 8.99 1.21
C PHE A 173 -10.67 7.63 1.28
N ASN A 174 -11.56 7.49 2.26
CA ASN A 174 -12.42 6.32 2.38
C ASN A 174 -13.74 6.61 1.69
N GLU A 175 -14.10 5.79 0.72
CA GLU A 175 -15.20 6.02 -0.20
C GLU A 175 -16.17 4.85 -0.21
N VAL A 176 -17.45 5.15 -0.39
CA VAL A 176 -18.50 4.17 -0.61
C VAL A 176 -19.15 4.43 -1.95
N LEU A 177 -19.27 3.40 -2.77
CA LEU A 177 -19.91 3.46 -4.08
C LEU A 177 -21.41 3.66 -3.92
N VAL A 178 -21.96 4.71 -4.51
CA VAL A 178 -23.41 5.00 -4.51
C VAL A 178 -24.05 4.63 -5.83
N GLU A 179 -23.29 4.67 -6.94
CA GLU A 179 -23.74 4.30 -8.28
C GLU A 179 -22.57 3.75 -9.08
N GLY A 180 -22.81 2.69 -9.87
CA GLY A 180 -21.81 2.03 -10.70
C GLY A 180 -21.44 0.64 -10.21
N SER A 181 -20.26 0.14 -10.61
CA SER A 181 -19.73 -1.19 -10.20
C SER A 181 -18.22 -1.25 -10.20
N PHE A 182 -17.69 -2.11 -9.33
CA PHE A 182 -16.29 -2.55 -9.32
C PHE A 182 -16.22 -4.04 -9.64
N GLU A 183 -15.47 -4.40 -10.67
CA GLU A 183 -15.32 -5.76 -11.17
C GLU A 183 -13.88 -6.23 -10.99
N ILE A 184 -13.73 -7.46 -10.52
CA ILE A 184 -12.45 -8.13 -10.29
C ILE A 184 -12.60 -9.56 -10.84
N ASP A 185 -11.79 -9.92 -11.85
CA ASP A 185 -11.84 -11.22 -12.53
C ASP A 185 -10.45 -11.85 -12.64
#